data_800812dbf6313d3f8d3e217128df5a75
#
_entry.id   800812dbf6313d3f8d3e217128df5a75
#
_cell.length_a   1.000
_cell.length_b   1.000
_cell.length_c   1.000
_cell.angle_alpha   90.00
_cell.angle_beta   90.00
_cell.angle_gamma   90.00
#
_symmetry.space_group_name_H-M   'P 1'
#
loop_
_entity.id
_entity.type
_entity.pdbx_description
1 polymer ?
#
loop_
_entity_poly.entity_id
_entity_poly.type
_entity_poly.pdbx_seq_one_letter_code
_entity_poly.pdbx_strand_id
1 'polypeptide(L)'
;VAICLVTGAAGFVGSHLCEKLVADGHTVRGLDAFIPYYPRSFKEQNLTAIQGAAGYTFHETDLRTADLKPLLADVDVVFHLAAMAGLRRSWSEFDNYMSCNIQATQRLLESAVAAKVGHFINISTSSVYGRFATGNEESPLAPVSPYGITKLAAEQLCRAYEAQHGLPVTICRLFSVYGPRQRPDMGYHIFIRALLNDDLITIDGDGTDSRSNTYVHDCVQGLLLAMQRPEQSKGESFNIGGGEEINVNQVLALLEELSGRPIRTTHGPARAGDQRRTVADISKARQLLGYNPATTVRDGLYAQLAWQRTITQ
;
A
#
# COMPACT_ATOMS: atom_id res chain seq x y z
N VAL A 1 4.34 22.54 -9.10
CA VAL A 1 3.44 22.40 -7.92
C VAL A 1 2.11 21.89 -8.43
N ALA A 2 1.56 20.88 -7.78
CA ALA A 2 0.28 20.28 -8.12
C ALA A 2 -0.62 20.21 -6.87
N ILE A 3 -1.94 20.19 -7.06
CA ILE A 3 -2.92 19.90 -6.03
C ILE A 3 -3.21 18.39 -6.09
N CYS A 4 -2.80 17.66 -5.06
CA CYS A 4 -2.94 16.21 -4.97
C CYS A 4 -4.03 15.82 -3.98
N LEU A 5 -4.94 14.94 -4.36
CA LEU A 5 -5.86 14.28 -3.45
C LEU A 5 -5.32 12.89 -3.14
N VAL A 6 -5.13 12.59 -1.85
CA VAL A 6 -4.65 11.29 -1.38
C VAL A 6 -5.73 10.63 -0.54
N THR A 7 -6.34 9.56 -1.03
CA THR A 7 -7.28 8.76 -0.24
C THR A 7 -6.55 7.68 0.55
N GLY A 8 -7.03 7.33 1.73
CA GLY A 8 -6.29 6.46 2.65
C GLY A 8 -5.09 7.17 3.30
N ALA A 9 -5.18 8.50 3.43
CA ALA A 9 -4.10 9.38 3.89
C ALA A 9 -3.63 9.09 5.33
N ALA A 10 -4.49 8.59 6.19
CA ALA A 10 -4.14 8.18 7.55
C ALA A 10 -3.57 6.74 7.62
N GLY A 11 -3.55 6.03 6.49
CA GLY A 11 -3.02 4.68 6.39
C GLY A 11 -1.48 4.64 6.34
N PHE A 12 -0.94 3.42 6.32
CA PHE A 12 0.50 3.16 6.29
C PHE A 12 1.20 3.89 5.13
N VAL A 13 0.95 3.50 3.88
CA VAL A 13 1.63 4.10 2.71
C VAL A 13 1.14 5.52 2.45
N GLY A 14 -0.17 5.78 2.66
CA GLY A 14 -0.79 7.08 2.40
C GLY A 14 -0.19 8.22 3.23
N SER A 15 0.12 7.98 4.51
CA SER A 15 0.72 8.98 5.38
C SER A 15 2.13 9.37 4.95
N HIS A 16 2.97 8.41 4.56
CA HIS A 16 4.29 8.67 4.00
C HIS A 16 4.22 9.41 2.66
N LEU A 17 3.26 9.05 1.81
CA LEU A 17 3.05 9.74 0.54
C LEU A 17 2.65 11.20 0.77
N CYS A 18 1.71 11.48 1.68
CA CYS A 18 1.30 12.84 2.02
C CYS A 18 2.47 13.68 2.49
N GLU A 19 3.29 13.17 3.42
CA GLU A 19 4.49 13.87 3.91
C GLU A 19 5.46 14.19 2.78
N LYS A 20 5.73 13.22 1.91
CA LYS A 20 6.68 13.43 0.81
C LYS A 20 6.14 14.43 -0.23
N LEU A 21 4.86 14.37 -0.58
CA LEU A 21 4.24 15.34 -1.48
C LEU A 21 4.32 16.77 -0.93
N VAL A 22 4.02 16.98 0.36
CA VAL A 22 4.13 18.30 1.00
C VAL A 22 5.58 18.76 1.06
N ALA A 23 6.52 17.88 1.39
CA ALA A 23 7.95 18.19 1.41
C ALA A 23 8.47 18.58 0.01
N ASP A 24 7.89 18.03 -1.05
CA ASP A 24 8.21 18.37 -2.45
C ASP A 24 7.47 19.64 -2.94
N GLY A 25 6.73 20.33 -2.05
CA GLY A 25 6.06 21.61 -2.34
C GLY A 25 4.68 21.48 -2.99
N HIS A 26 4.06 20.31 -3.01
CA HIS A 26 2.69 20.11 -3.49
C HIS A 26 1.66 20.51 -2.42
N THR A 27 0.46 20.87 -2.87
CA THR A 27 -0.71 20.99 -1.99
C THR A 27 -1.43 19.64 -1.90
N VAL A 28 -1.69 19.18 -0.68
CA VAL A 28 -2.25 17.84 -0.46
C VAL A 28 -3.56 17.90 0.32
N ARG A 29 -4.60 17.31 -0.25
CA ARG A 29 -5.86 17.00 0.43
C ARG A 29 -5.86 15.52 0.80
N GLY A 30 -5.70 15.21 2.09
CA GLY A 30 -5.72 13.84 2.61
C GLY A 30 -7.13 13.43 3.02
N LEU A 31 -7.60 12.28 2.58
CA LEU A 31 -8.89 11.70 2.94
C LEU A 31 -8.73 10.34 3.62
N ASP A 32 -9.41 10.11 4.74
CA ASP A 32 -9.57 8.78 5.35
C ASP A 32 -10.90 8.74 6.12
N ALA A 33 -11.57 7.60 6.11
CA ALA A 33 -12.82 7.39 6.83
C ALA A 33 -12.63 6.72 8.20
N PHE A 34 -11.41 6.40 8.59
CA PHE A 34 -11.06 5.63 9.79
C PHE A 34 -11.90 4.35 9.95
N ILE A 35 -12.23 3.68 8.84
CA ILE A 35 -13.01 2.44 8.87
C ILE A 35 -12.35 1.46 9.85
N PRO A 36 -13.12 0.85 10.77
CA PRO A 36 -12.58 -0.03 11.81
C PRO A 36 -11.97 -1.31 11.22
N TYR A 37 -10.66 -1.31 11.03
CA TYR A 37 -9.87 -2.47 10.63
C TYR A 37 -8.82 -2.81 11.67
N TYR A 38 -8.19 -1.79 12.22
CA TYR A 38 -7.28 -1.79 13.36
C TYR A 38 -7.54 -0.52 14.20
N PRO A 39 -7.01 -0.39 15.42
CA PRO A 39 -7.31 0.74 16.29
C PRO A 39 -7.06 2.09 15.60
N ARG A 40 -8.04 2.99 15.69
CA ARG A 40 -8.02 4.33 15.09
C ARG A 40 -6.78 5.14 15.52
N SER A 41 -6.31 4.93 16.75
CA SER A 41 -5.13 5.61 17.32
C SER A 41 -3.87 5.44 16.46
N PHE A 42 -3.66 4.29 15.82
CA PHE A 42 -2.54 4.10 14.88
C PHE A 42 -2.65 5.02 13.66
N LYS A 43 -3.86 5.22 13.14
CA LYS A 43 -4.09 6.12 12.01
C LYS A 43 -3.92 7.58 12.42
N GLU A 44 -4.42 7.97 13.58
CA GLU A 44 -4.24 9.32 14.12
C GLU A 44 -2.78 9.63 14.37
N GLN A 45 -2.02 8.68 14.93
CA GLN A 45 -0.57 8.80 15.09
C GLN A 45 0.17 8.99 13.76
N ASN A 46 -0.26 8.32 12.70
CA ASN A 46 0.33 8.49 11.37
C ASN A 46 0.18 9.91 10.82
N LEU A 47 -0.82 10.67 11.25
CA LEU A 47 -1.07 12.04 10.80
C LEU A 47 -0.29 13.10 11.62
N THR A 48 0.22 12.75 12.81
CA THR A 48 0.81 13.76 13.74
C THR A 48 1.94 14.55 13.12
N ALA A 49 2.77 13.95 12.30
CA ALA A 49 3.93 14.62 11.70
C ALA A 49 3.57 15.64 10.62
N ILE A 50 2.38 15.50 9.99
CA ILE A 50 1.96 16.36 8.88
C ILE A 50 0.79 17.28 9.26
N GLN A 51 0.13 17.01 10.39
CA GLN A 51 -1.01 17.80 10.84
C GLN A 51 -0.58 19.25 11.13
N GLY A 52 -1.25 20.21 10.50
CA GLY A 52 -0.92 21.62 10.60
C GLY A 52 0.21 22.10 9.69
N ALA A 53 0.80 21.22 8.88
CA ALA A 53 1.79 21.61 7.88
C ALA A 53 1.17 22.51 6.79
N ALA A 54 1.88 23.54 6.39
CA ALA A 54 1.48 24.37 5.26
C ALA A 54 1.35 23.50 3.99
N GLY A 55 0.25 23.64 3.27
CA GLY A 55 -0.03 22.83 2.06
C GLY A 55 -0.71 21.48 2.34
N TYR A 56 -1.01 21.14 3.60
CA TYR A 56 -1.78 19.93 3.93
C TYR A 56 -3.14 20.24 4.56
N THR A 57 -4.18 19.59 4.07
CA THR A 57 -5.52 19.60 4.67
C THR A 57 -6.03 18.17 4.79
N PHE A 58 -6.50 17.80 5.97
CA PHE A 58 -7.09 16.48 6.21
C PHE A 58 -8.62 16.57 6.31
N HIS A 59 -9.30 15.62 5.66
CA HIS A 59 -10.74 15.46 5.70
C HIS A 59 -11.08 14.03 6.15
N GLU A 60 -11.77 13.91 7.30
CA GLU A 60 -12.38 12.63 7.68
C GLU A 60 -13.60 12.40 6.80
N THR A 61 -13.43 11.52 5.79
CA THR A 61 -14.41 11.38 4.70
C THR A 61 -14.55 9.93 4.27
N ASP A 62 -15.79 9.45 4.24
CA ASP A 62 -16.13 8.15 3.67
C ASP A 62 -16.51 8.30 2.19
N LEU A 63 -15.67 7.77 1.32
CA LEU A 63 -15.87 7.80 -0.13
C LEU A 63 -17.17 7.12 -0.59
N ARG A 64 -17.73 6.21 0.23
CA ARG A 64 -18.98 5.48 -0.07
C ARG A 64 -20.22 6.36 -0.01
N THR A 65 -20.18 7.41 0.81
CA THR A 65 -21.39 8.21 1.15
C THR A 65 -21.24 9.71 0.94
N ALA A 66 -20.02 10.25 1.02
CA ALA A 66 -19.78 11.68 0.95
C ALA A 66 -20.07 12.28 -0.43
N ASP A 67 -20.33 13.60 -0.47
CA ASP A 67 -20.20 14.40 -1.68
C ASP A 67 -18.72 14.68 -1.94
N LEU A 68 -18.21 14.13 -3.03
CA LEU A 68 -16.79 14.23 -3.40
C LEU A 68 -16.47 15.44 -4.28
N LYS A 69 -17.48 16.13 -4.83
CA LYS A 69 -17.27 17.26 -5.76
C LYS A 69 -16.42 18.39 -5.16
N PRO A 70 -16.69 18.86 -3.92
CA PRO A 70 -15.88 19.95 -3.35
C PRO A 70 -14.42 19.53 -3.08
N LEU A 71 -14.22 18.22 -2.80
CA LEU A 71 -12.89 17.67 -2.48
C LEU A 71 -12.01 17.51 -3.73
N LEU A 72 -12.64 17.37 -4.89
CA LEU A 72 -11.96 17.20 -6.18
C LEU A 72 -11.85 18.52 -6.98
N ALA A 73 -12.39 19.63 -6.47
CA ALA A 73 -12.25 20.92 -7.12
C ALA A 73 -10.75 21.28 -7.25
N ASP A 74 -10.33 21.62 -8.47
CA ASP A 74 -8.94 22.01 -8.80
C ASP A 74 -7.86 20.93 -8.50
N VAL A 75 -8.24 19.66 -8.34
CA VAL A 75 -7.30 18.58 -8.13
C VAL A 75 -6.65 18.17 -9.45
N ASP A 76 -5.32 18.25 -9.50
CA ASP A 76 -4.52 17.82 -10.64
C ASP A 76 -4.33 16.31 -10.67
N VAL A 77 -4.02 15.71 -9.50
CA VAL A 77 -3.67 14.30 -9.36
C VAL A 77 -4.42 13.65 -8.19
N VAL A 78 -5.01 12.50 -8.44
CA VAL A 78 -5.59 11.63 -7.40
C VAL A 78 -4.68 10.43 -7.17
N PHE A 79 -4.27 10.21 -5.92
CA PHE A 79 -3.67 8.96 -5.45
C PHE A 79 -4.73 8.17 -4.67
N HIS A 80 -5.23 7.09 -5.24
CA HIS A 80 -6.29 6.29 -4.62
C HIS A 80 -5.72 5.09 -3.86
N LEU A 81 -5.39 5.30 -2.55
CA LEU A 81 -4.88 4.26 -1.65
C LEU A 81 -5.96 3.69 -0.71
N ALA A 82 -7.10 4.39 -0.55
CA ALA A 82 -8.17 3.93 0.33
C ALA A 82 -8.70 2.58 -0.13
N ALA A 83 -8.61 1.58 0.74
CA ALA A 83 -9.11 0.24 0.48
C ALA A 83 -9.22 -0.55 1.80
N MET A 84 -10.15 -1.51 1.84
CA MET A 84 -10.04 -2.62 2.78
C MET A 84 -8.96 -3.56 2.26
N ALA A 85 -7.92 -3.76 3.05
CA ALA A 85 -6.76 -4.58 2.70
C ALA A 85 -6.69 -5.87 3.54
N GLY A 86 -5.79 -6.79 3.16
CA GLY A 86 -5.58 -8.05 3.87
C GLY A 86 -6.42 -9.21 3.34
N LEU A 87 -5.75 -10.35 3.18
CA LEU A 87 -6.33 -11.54 2.54
C LEU A 87 -7.37 -12.24 3.43
N ARG A 88 -7.06 -12.38 4.73
CA ARG A 88 -7.84 -13.21 5.66
C ARG A 88 -9.25 -12.69 5.89
N ARG A 89 -9.38 -11.43 6.32
CA ARG A 89 -10.67 -10.81 6.64
C ARG A 89 -11.58 -10.67 5.42
N SER A 90 -11.03 -10.68 4.22
CA SER A 90 -11.83 -10.59 2.99
C SER A 90 -12.80 -11.76 2.79
N TRP A 91 -12.56 -12.91 3.42
CA TRP A 91 -13.46 -14.06 3.40
C TRP A 91 -14.65 -13.91 4.34
N SER A 92 -14.47 -13.25 5.49
CA SER A 92 -15.52 -13.10 6.51
C SER A 92 -16.24 -11.74 6.44
N GLU A 93 -15.62 -10.73 5.83
CA GLU A 93 -16.14 -9.36 5.79
C GLU A 93 -16.28 -8.85 4.35
N PHE A 94 -16.69 -9.71 3.43
CA PHE A 94 -16.71 -9.42 1.98
C PHE A 94 -17.46 -8.13 1.63
N ASP A 95 -18.58 -7.84 2.30
CA ASP A 95 -19.37 -6.62 2.04
C ASP A 95 -18.57 -5.33 2.27
N ASN A 96 -17.70 -5.30 3.28
CA ASN A 96 -16.79 -4.20 3.52
C ASN A 96 -15.77 -4.06 2.38
N TYR A 97 -15.23 -5.18 1.88
CA TYR A 97 -14.30 -5.17 0.75
C TYR A 97 -14.98 -4.73 -0.54
N MET A 98 -16.18 -5.21 -0.82
CA MET A 98 -16.95 -4.82 -1.99
C MET A 98 -17.27 -3.31 -1.94
N SER A 99 -17.82 -2.82 -0.84
CA SER A 99 -18.20 -1.41 -0.72
C SER A 99 -17.00 -0.46 -0.72
N CYS A 100 -15.89 -0.81 -0.05
CA CYS A 100 -14.71 0.06 0.04
C CYS A 100 -13.81 -0.02 -1.20
N ASN A 101 -13.66 -1.20 -1.82
CA ASN A 101 -12.70 -1.37 -2.91
C ASN A 101 -13.34 -1.21 -4.29
N ILE A 102 -14.64 -1.49 -4.44
CA ILE A 102 -15.33 -1.40 -5.73
C ILE A 102 -16.22 -0.16 -5.76
N GLN A 103 -17.22 -0.08 -4.89
CA GLN A 103 -18.20 1.01 -4.92
C GLN A 103 -17.57 2.37 -4.64
N ALA A 104 -16.71 2.49 -3.62
CA ALA A 104 -16.01 3.73 -3.31
C ALA A 104 -15.08 4.17 -4.46
N THR A 105 -14.39 3.20 -5.10
CA THR A 105 -13.55 3.48 -6.29
C THR A 105 -14.39 4.00 -7.44
N GLN A 106 -15.52 3.37 -7.74
CA GLN A 106 -16.43 3.81 -8.81
C GLN A 106 -16.92 5.23 -8.57
N ARG A 107 -17.39 5.57 -7.36
CA ARG A 107 -17.82 6.92 -7.00
C ARG A 107 -16.70 7.97 -7.13
N LEU A 108 -15.48 7.61 -6.76
CA LEU A 108 -14.33 8.49 -6.89
C LEU A 108 -13.97 8.72 -8.37
N LEU A 109 -14.03 7.68 -9.21
CA LEU A 109 -13.80 7.77 -10.65
C LEU A 109 -14.83 8.68 -11.33
N GLU A 110 -16.14 8.53 -11.03
CA GLU A 110 -17.19 9.45 -11.54
C GLU A 110 -16.90 10.90 -11.17
N SER A 111 -16.52 11.12 -9.91
CA SER A 111 -16.23 12.47 -9.42
C SER A 111 -14.96 13.04 -10.04
N ALA A 112 -13.95 12.20 -10.30
CA ALA A 112 -12.71 12.58 -10.97
C ALA A 112 -12.94 12.97 -12.44
N VAL A 113 -13.80 12.23 -13.15
CA VAL A 113 -14.22 12.60 -14.52
C VAL A 113 -14.95 13.94 -14.51
N ALA A 114 -15.92 14.13 -13.60
CA ALA A 114 -16.68 15.38 -13.52
C ALA A 114 -15.80 16.59 -13.18
N ALA A 115 -14.77 16.39 -12.35
CA ALA A 115 -13.78 17.41 -11.99
C ALA A 115 -12.65 17.58 -13.02
N LYS A 116 -12.61 16.76 -14.07
CA LYS A 116 -11.56 16.75 -15.11
C LYS A 116 -10.14 16.57 -14.51
N VAL A 117 -10.01 15.65 -13.56
CA VAL A 117 -8.71 15.31 -12.95
C VAL A 117 -7.70 14.94 -14.03
N GLY A 118 -6.52 15.54 -13.97
CA GLY A 118 -5.46 15.35 -14.97
C GLY A 118 -4.74 14.00 -14.91
N HIS A 119 -4.75 13.33 -13.74
CA HIS A 119 -4.14 12.02 -13.55
C HIS A 119 -4.75 11.27 -12.37
N PHE A 120 -5.20 10.04 -12.58
CA PHE A 120 -5.74 9.16 -11.54
C PHE A 120 -4.80 7.96 -11.33
N ILE A 121 -4.09 7.92 -10.20
CA ILE A 121 -3.14 6.86 -9.86
C ILE A 121 -3.85 5.90 -8.88
N ASN A 122 -4.26 4.74 -9.39
CA ASN A 122 -4.92 3.70 -8.59
C ASN A 122 -3.90 2.76 -7.98
N ILE A 123 -3.96 2.60 -6.66
CA ILE A 123 -3.08 1.68 -5.94
C ILE A 123 -3.73 0.30 -5.86
N SER A 124 -3.12 -0.65 -6.53
CA SER A 124 -3.50 -2.06 -6.57
C SER A 124 -2.51 -2.92 -5.79
N THR A 125 -2.46 -4.21 -6.06
CA THR A 125 -1.75 -5.20 -5.25
C THR A 125 -1.22 -6.35 -6.11
N SER A 126 -0.13 -6.97 -5.69
CA SER A 126 0.35 -8.24 -6.27
C SER A 126 -0.66 -9.40 -6.15
N SER A 127 -1.65 -9.28 -5.25
CA SER A 127 -2.70 -10.30 -5.09
C SER A 127 -3.59 -10.49 -6.31
N VAL A 128 -3.58 -9.56 -7.29
CA VAL A 128 -4.31 -9.70 -8.55
C VAL A 128 -3.72 -10.81 -9.43
N TYR A 129 -2.43 -11.13 -9.28
CA TYR A 129 -1.78 -12.22 -10.00
C TYR A 129 -2.14 -13.61 -9.48
N GLY A 130 -2.66 -13.70 -8.24
CA GLY A 130 -3.06 -14.94 -7.62
C GLY A 130 -1.94 -15.65 -6.86
N ARG A 131 -1.88 -16.99 -6.96
CA ARG A 131 -0.98 -17.82 -6.14
C ARG A 131 0.51 -17.55 -6.39
N PHE A 132 0.87 -17.21 -7.62
CA PHE A 132 2.25 -16.97 -8.04
C PHE A 132 2.38 -15.54 -8.58
N ALA A 133 2.81 -14.62 -7.73
CA ALA A 133 3.07 -13.24 -8.11
C ALA A 133 4.57 -13.04 -8.38
N THR A 134 5.04 -13.62 -9.49
CA THR A 134 6.48 -13.63 -9.88
C THR A 134 6.72 -13.12 -11.31
N GLY A 135 5.67 -12.67 -11.99
CA GLY A 135 5.74 -12.22 -13.37
C GLY A 135 5.71 -10.69 -13.52
N ASN A 136 5.74 -10.26 -14.76
CA ASN A 136 5.57 -8.87 -15.17
C ASN A 136 4.08 -8.47 -15.26
N GLU A 137 3.81 -7.24 -15.68
CA GLU A 137 2.47 -6.66 -15.75
C GLU A 137 1.57 -7.31 -16.80
N GLU A 138 2.13 -8.02 -17.78
CA GLU A 138 1.42 -8.77 -18.83
C GLU A 138 1.00 -10.18 -18.37
N SER A 139 1.47 -10.62 -17.22
CA SER A 139 1.12 -11.93 -16.65
C SER A 139 -0.37 -12.04 -16.38
N PRO A 140 -0.99 -13.22 -16.55
CA PRO A 140 -2.41 -13.42 -16.31
C PRO A 140 -2.83 -12.99 -14.90
N LEU A 141 -3.96 -12.30 -14.81
CA LEU A 141 -4.56 -11.89 -13.54
C LEU A 141 -5.56 -12.94 -13.08
N ALA A 142 -5.22 -13.68 -12.04
CA ALA A 142 -6.00 -14.81 -11.52
C ALA A 142 -6.08 -14.78 -9.99
N PRO A 143 -6.70 -13.77 -9.39
CA PRO A 143 -6.75 -13.60 -7.93
C PRO A 143 -7.43 -14.80 -7.26
N VAL A 144 -6.87 -15.23 -6.11
CA VAL A 144 -7.34 -16.39 -5.34
C VAL A 144 -7.99 -16.01 -4.00
N SER A 145 -8.26 -14.73 -3.80
CA SER A 145 -8.92 -14.22 -2.59
C SER A 145 -9.96 -13.16 -2.92
N PRO A 146 -11.02 -12.99 -2.10
CA PRO A 146 -11.99 -11.91 -2.29
C PRO A 146 -11.32 -10.52 -2.34
N TYR A 147 -10.28 -10.28 -1.53
CA TYR A 147 -9.48 -9.06 -1.61
C TYR A 147 -8.86 -8.85 -2.99
N GLY A 148 -8.14 -9.85 -3.51
CA GLY A 148 -7.53 -9.76 -4.85
C GLY A 148 -8.58 -9.55 -5.95
N ILE A 149 -9.73 -10.21 -5.85
CA ILE A 149 -10.86 -10.04 -6.78
C ILE A 149 -11.39 -8.60 -6.73
N THR A 150 -11.62 -8.02 -5.54
CA THR A 150 -12.12 -6.64 -5.43
C THR A 150 -11.10 -5.61 -5.92
N LYS A 151 -9.80 -5.85 -5.72
CA LYS A 151 -8.75 -4.98 -6.25
C LYS A 151 -8.63 -5.08 -7.78
N LEU A 152 -8.77 -6.28 -8.35
CA LEU A 152 -8.82 -6.45 -9.81
C LEU A 152 -10.08 -5.78 -10.40
N ALA A 153 -11.23 -5.89 -9.75
CA ALA A 153 -12.44 -5.18 -10.18
C ALA A 153 -12.23 -3.66 -10.19
N ALA A 154 -11.53 -3.10 -9.20
CA ALA A 154 -11.16 -1.69 -9.17
C ALA A 154 -10.22 -1.30 -10.35
N GLU A 155 -9.24 -2.14 -10.70
CA GLU A 155 -8.41 -1.93 -11.89
C GLU A 155 -9.26 -1.89 -13.17
N GLN A 156 -10.20 -2.84 -13.31
CA GLN A 156 -11.08 -2.90 -14.50
C GLN A 156 -12.01 -1.67 -14.58
N LEU A 157 -12.53 -1.18 -13.46
CA LEU A 157 -13.27 0.07 -13.41
C LEU A 157 -12.39 1.24 -13.90
N CYS A 158 -11.17 1.36 -13.40
CA CYS A 158 -10.24 2.39 -13.84
C CYS A 158 -10.03 2.36 -15.36
N ARG A 159 -9.80 1.18 -15.94
CA ARG A 159 -9.66 1.01 -17.41
C ARG A 159 -10.92 1.35 -18.19
N ALA A 160 -12.10 0.99 -17.66
CA ALA A 160 -13.36 1.34 -18.29
C ALA A 160 -13.59 2.87 -18.31
N TYR A 161 -13.30 3.57 -17.22
CA TYR A 161 -13.40 5.03 -17.15
C TYR A 161 -12.36 5.74 -18.03
N GLU A 162 -11.16 5.21 -18.14
CA GLU A 162 -10.15 5.68 -19.08
C GLU A 162 -10.63 5.59 -20.52
N ALA A 163 -11.11 4.39 -20.92
CA ALA A 163 -11.56 4.14 -22.29
C ALA A 163 -12.82 4.94 -22.67
N GLN A 164 -13.79 5.06 -21.74
CA GLN A 164 -15.08 5.69 -22.03
C GLN A 164 -15.08 7.21 -21.84
N HIS A 165 -14.32 7.71 -20.87
CA HIS A 165 -14.36 9.12 -20.47
C HIS A 165 -13.03 9.84 -20.66
N GLY A 166 -11.98 9.16 -21.11
CA GLY A 166 -10.66 9.75 -21.30
C GLY A 166 -9.97 10.15 -20.00
N LEU A 167 -10.38 9.60 -18.84
CA LEU A 167 -9.70 9.86 -17.57
C LEU A 167 -8.29 9.22 -17.62
N PRO A 168 -7.21 10.01 -17.52
CA PRO A 168 -5.86 9.43 -17.57
C PRO A 168 -5.58 8.60 -16.31
N VAL A 169 -5.37 7.28 -16.46
CA VAL A 169 -5.19 6.36 -15.35
C VAL A 169 -3.80 5.73 -15.35
N THR A 170 -3.20 5.58 -14.18
CA THR A 170 -2.07 4.68 -13.92
C THR A 170 -2.43 3.68 -12.83
N ILE A 171 -2.08 2.42 -13.00
CA ILE A 171 -2.28 1.37 -11.99
C ILE A 171 -0.93 1.01 -11.39
N CYS A 172 -0.77 1.14 -10.07
CA CYS A 172 0.42 0.74 -9.35
C CYS A 172 0.12 -0.50 -8.50
N ARG A 173 0.64 -1.67 -8.87
CA ARG A 173 0.50 -2.92 -8.13
C ARG A 173 1.60 -3.05 -7.10
N LEU A 174 1.28 -2.85 -5.83
CA LEU A 174 2.24 -2.90 -4.74
C LEU A 174 2.57 -4.33 -4.32
N PHE A 175 3.85 -4.58 -4.05
CA PHE A 175 4.37 -5.84 -3.54
C PHE A 175 4.88 -5.68 -2.12
N SER A 176 4.31 -6.44 -1.17
CA SER A 176 4.75 -6.64 0.23
C SER A 176 5.46 -5.45 0.89
N VAL A 177 4.76 -4.33 1.07
CA VAL A 177 5.35 -3.11 1.64
C VAL A 177 5.60 -3.27 3.14
N TYR A 178 6.77 -2.81 3.63
CA TYR A 178 7.16 -2.83 5.04
C TYR A 178 7.86 -1.52 5.43
N GLY A 179 8.03 -1.28 6.73
CA GLY A 179 8.68 -0.09 7.26
C GLY A 179 7.90 0.57 8.42
N PRO A 180 8.34 1.74 8.90
CA PRO A 180 7.63 2.52 9.91
C PRO A 180 6.14 2.71 9.57
N ARG A 181 5.27 2.69 10.56
CA ARG A 181 3.80 2.77 10.44
C ARG A 181 3.14 1.56 9.75
N GLN A 182 3.87 0.46 9.56
CA GLN A 182 3.26 -0.77 9.07
C GLN A 182 2.10 -1.17 9.98
N ARG A 183 0.98 -1.58 9.36
CA ARG A 183 -0.24 -1.94 10.09
C ARG A 183 0.00 -3.07 11.10
N PRO A 184 -0.70 -3.05 12.26
CA PRO A 184 -0.47 -4.02 13.34
C PRO A 184 -0.85 -5.47 13.00
N ASP A 185 -1.60 -5.70 11.91
CA ASP A 185 -1.98 -7.00 11.39
C ASP A 185 -0.95 -7.62 10.42
N MET A 186 0.11 -6.88 10.07
CA MET A 186 1.13 -7.34 9.12
C MET A 186 2.32 -8.00 9.81
N GLY A 187 2.94 -8.95 9.10
CA GLY A 187 3.93 -9.88 9.68
C GLY A 187 5.09 -9.20 10.40
N TYR A 188 5.76 -8.23 9.79
CA TYR A 188 6.92 -7.60 10.43
C TYR A 188 6.54 -6.78 11.66
N HIS A 189 5.38 -6.11 11.65
CA HIS A 189 4.87 -5.45 12.83
C HIS A 189 4.61 -6.46 13.96
N ILE A 190 4.00 -7.61 13.65
CA ILE A 190 3.72 -8.67 14.62
C ILE A 190 5.03 -9.22 15.19
N PHE A 191 6.02 -9.52 14.35
CA PHE A 191 7.31 -10.06 14.78
C PHE A 191 8.07 -9.08 15.69
N ILE A 192 8.13 -7.81 15.30
CA ILE A 192 8.80 -6.77 16.10
C ILE A 192 8.07 -6.54 17.42
N ARG A 193 6.74 -6.51 17.42
CA ARG A 193 5.97 -6.36 18.66
C ARG A 193 6.24 -7.54 19.62
N ALA A 194 6.20 -8.75 19.11
CA ALA A 194 6.48 -9.94 19.92
C ALA A 194 7.91 -9.93 20.47
N LEU A 195 8.90 -9.55 19.65
CA LEU A 195 10.29 -9.38 20.09
C LEU A 195 10.42 -8.34 21.21
N LEU A 196 9.74 -7.20 21.10
CA LEU A 196 9.81 -6.13 22.09
C LEU A 196 9.17 -6.53 23.43
N ASN A 197 8.11 -7.33 23.38
CA ASN A 197 7.35 -7.81 24.55
C ASN A 197 7.85 -9.15 25.11
N ASP A 198 8.84 -9.79 24.50
CA ASP A 198 9.27 -11.16 24.80
C ASP A 198 8.14 -12.22 24.64
N ASP A 199 7.24 -11.98 23.66
CA ASP A 199 6.15 -12.89 23.33
C ASP A 199 6.62 -14.04 22.43
N LEU A 200 5.89 -15.18 22.45
CA LEU A 200 6.11 -16.30 21.54
C LEU A 200 5.54 -16.01 20.17
N ILE A 201 6.35 -16.14 19.10
CA ILE A 201 5.92 -16.01 17.72
C ILE A 201 5.54 -17.37 17.16
N THR A 202 4.31 -17.51 16.67
CA THR A 202 3.89 -18.68 15.89
C THR A 202 4.14 -18.45 14.41
N ILE A 203 5.02 -19.24 13.81
CA ILE A 203 5.31 -19.22 12.38
C ILE A 203 4.41 -20.25 11.68
N ASP A 204 3.66 -19.82 10.65
CA ASP A 204 2.87 -20.77 9.84
C ASP A 204 3.80 -21.52 8.89
N GLY A 205 3.75 -22.84 8.93
CA GLY A 205 4.65 -23.71 8.17
C GLY A 205 6.07 -23.73 8.73
N ASP A 206 7.06 -23.86 7.85
CA ASP A 206 8.48 -23.99 8.17
C ASP A 206 9.26 -22.65 8.11
N GLY A 207 8.58 -21.56 7.78
CA GLY A 207 9.19 -20.23 7.65
C GLY A 207 10.01 -20.01 6.37
N THR A 208 9.94 -20.91 5.39
CA THR A 208 10.68 -20.80 4.12
C THR A 208 9.96 -19.98 3.05
N ASP A 209 8.71 -19.59 3.27
CA ASP A 209 7.97 -18.72 2.37
C ASP A 209 8.71 -17.39 2.18
N SER A 210 9.01 -17.05 0.92
CA SER A 210 9.85 -15.91 0.58
C SER A 210 9.08 -14.78 -0.13
N ARG A 211 9.53 -13.56 0.11
CA ARG A 211 8.98 -12.36 -0.52
C ARG A 211 10.09 -11.38 -0.86
N SER A 212 9.96 -10.75 -2.00
CA SER A 212 10.67 -9.51 -2.28
C SER A 212 9.89 -8.36 -1.60
N ASN A 213 10.44 -7.85 -0.51
CA ASN A 213 9.77 -6.84 0.32
C ASN A 213 10.21 -5.44 -0.11
N THR A 214 9.24 -4.53 -0.17
CA THR A 214 9.48 -3.16 -0.61
C THR A 214 9.47 -2.22 0.60
N TYR A 215 10.55 -1.52 0.84
CA TYR A 215 10.57 -0.50 1.90
C TYR A 215 9.60 0.63 1.55
N VAL A 216 8.90 1.16 2.55
CA VAL A 216 7.80 2.12 2.33
C VAL A 216 8.23 3.37 1.58
N HIS A 217 9.44 3.90 1.82
CA HIS A 217 9.91 5.07 1.09
C HIS A 217 10.26 4.74 -0.37
N ASP A 218 10.79 3.56 -0.67
CA ASP A 218 10.99 3.11 -2.05
C ASP A 218 9.63 2.94 -2.75
N CYS A 219 8.62 2.40 -2.04
CA CYS A 219 7.26 2.32 -2.55
C CYS A 219 6.72 3.72 -2.89
N VAL A 220 6.81 4.69 -1.98
CA VAL A 220 6.38 6.08 -2.20
C VAL A 220 7.12 6.70 -3.38
N GLN A 221 8.44 6.45 -3.51
CA GLN A 221 9.21 6.92 -4.67
C GLN A 221 8.62 6.42 -5.98
N GLY A 222 8.23 5.13 -6.06
CA GLY A 222 7.58 4.57 -7.25
C GLY A 222 6.28 5.27 -7.61
N LEU A 223 5.45 5.60 -6.61
CA LEU A 223 4.19 6.34 -6.82
C LEU A 223 4.44 7.78 -7.30
N LEU A 224 5.44 8.45 -6.74
CA LEU A 224 5.82 9.80 -7.17
C LEU A 224 6.38 9.82 -8.59
N LEU A 225 7.20 8.84 -8.96
CA LEU A 225 7.71 8.71 -10.32
C LEU A 225 6.59 8.50 -11.34
N ALA A 226 5.54 7.75 -10.98
CA ALA A 226 4.35 7.62 -11.83
C ALA A 226 3.66 8.97 -12.07
N MET A 227 3.55 9.83 -11.03
CA MET A 227 3.02 11.19 -11.18
C MET A 227 3.95 12.10 -11.99
N GLN A 228 5.26 12.02 -11.75
CA GLN A 228 6.27 12.92 -12.34
C GLN A 228 6.55 12.60 -13.83
N ARG A 229 6.19 11.41 -14.30
CA ARG A 229 6.39 10.96 -15.68
C ARG A 229 5.06 10.60 -16.35
N PRO A 230 4.13 11.59 -16.49
CA PRO A 230 2.79 11.33 -16.97
C PRO A 230 2.72 10.77 -18.39
N GLU A 231 3.65 11.15 -19.27
CA GLU A 231 3.71 10.63 -20.64
C GLU A 231 4.08 9.16 -20.73
N GLN A 232 4.79 8.63 -19.72
CA GLN A 232 5.19 7.23 -19.64
C GLN A 232 4.26 6.39 -18.76
N SER A 233 3.45 7.03 -17.92
CA SER A 233 2.67 6.31 -16.88
C SER A 233 1.19 6.25 -17.16
N LYS A 234 0.60 7.27 -17.82
CA LYS A 234 -0.82 7.27 -18.18
C LYS A 234 -1.13 6.13 -19.16
N GLY A 235 -2.21 5.43 -18.93
CA GLY A 235 -2.58 4.23 -19.69
C GLY A 235 -1.88 2.95 -19.23
N GLU A 236 -0.93 3.02 -18.31
CA GLU A 236 -0.04 1.91 -17.97
C GLU A 236 -0.34 1.28 -16.59
N SER A 237 0.11 0.05 -16.43
CA SER A 237 0.20 -0.63 -15.13
C SER A 237 1.67 -0.85 -14.79
N PHE A 238 2.03 -0.70 -13.50
CA PHE A 238 3.39 -0.92 -13.01
C PHE A 238 3.39 -1.79 -11.76
N ASN A 239 4.29 -2.75 -11.71
CA ASN A 239 4.68 -3.40 -10.48
C ASN A 239 5.59 -2.45 -9.68
N ILE A 240 5.17 -2.11 -8.48
CA ILE A 240 5.95 -1.32 -7.54
C ILE A 240 6.37 -2.26 -6.41
N GLY A 241 7.59 -2.71 -6.50
CA GLY A 241 8.15 -3.73 -5.65
C GLY A 241 9.66 -3.62 -5.64
N GLY A 242 10.34 -4.67 -5.27
CA GLY A 242 11.79 -4.71 -5.28
C GLY A 242 12.34 -4.97 -3.90
N GLY A 243 13.65 -4.77 -3.76
CA GLY A 243 14.39 -5.20 -2.60
C GLY A 243 14.83 -6.67 -2.70
N GLU A 244 15.49 -7.12 -1.66
CA GLU A 244 15.99 -8.49 -1.57
C GLU A 244 14.85 -9.47 -1.34
N GLU A 245 14.90 -10.65 -1.98
CA GLU A 245 14.03 -11.77 -1.65
C GLU A 245 14.51 -12.39 -0.33
N ILE A 246 13.64 -12.43 0.66
CA ILE A 246 13.94 -12.93 2.01
C ILE A 246 12.78 -13.78 2.53
N ASN A 247 13.08 -14.85 3.27
CA ASN A 247 12.09 -15.68 3.93
C ASN A 247 11.88 -15.27 5.40
N VAL A 248 10.85 -15.84 6.03
CA VAL A 248 10.51 -15.51 7.42
C VAL A 248 11.64 -15.80 8.39
N ASN A 249 12.34 -16.94 8.25
CA ASN A 249 13.46 -17.32 9.14
C ASN A 249 14.61 -16.32 9.05
N GLN A 250 14.93 -15.84 7.84
CA GLN A 250 15.96 -14.82 7.64
C GLN A 250 15.56 -13.46 8.22
N VAL A 251 14.26 -13.08 8.12
CA VAL A 251 13.76 -11.86 8.78
C VAL A 251 13.92 -11.93 10.28
N LEU A 252 13.57 -13.06 10.89
CA LEU A 252 13.69 -13.25 12.34
C LEU A 252 15.15 -13.19 12.79
N ALA A 253 16.07 -13.84 12.07
CA ALA A 253 17.49 -13.77 12.34
C ALA A 253 18.05 -12.34 12.26
N LEU A 254 17.63 -11.56 11.26
CA LEU A 254 18.00 -10.13 11.18
C LEU A 254 17.43 -9.32 12.34
N LEU A 255 16.21 -9.57 12.77
CA LEU A 255 15.60 -8.89 13.92
C LEU A 255 16.32 -9.23 15.23
N GLU A 256 16.76 -10.48 15.43
CA GLU A 256 17.61 -10.87 16.57
C GLU A 256 18.92 -10.09 16.56
N GLU A 257 19.60 -10.06 15.42
CA GLU A 257 20.87 -9.32 15.27
C GLU A 257 20.69 -7.82 15.54
N LEU A 258 19.66 -7.18 14.95
CA LEU A 258 19.41 -5.75 15.07
C LEU A 258 18.94 -5.33 16.48
N SER A 259 18.26 -6.23 17.18
CA SER A 259 17.74 -5.94 18.53
C SER A 259 18.70 -6.32 19.65
N GLY A 260 19.60 -7.27 19.41
CA GLY A 260 20.42 -7.92 20.41
C GLY A 260 19.62 -8.84 21.37
N ARG A 261 18.39 -9.24 20.98
CA ARG A 261 17.48 -10.07 21.78
C ARG A 261 17.12 -11.35 21.03
N PRO A 262 17.07 -12.51 21.70
CA PRO A 262 16.58 -13.73 21.07
C PRO A 262 15.08 -13.65 20.80
N ILE A 263 14.64 -14.30 19.72
CA ILE A 263 13.22 -14.43 19.38
C ILE A 263 12.76 -15.84 19.70
N ARG A 264 11.68 -15.96 20.47
CA ARG A 264 11.05 -17.24 20.78
C ARG A 264 10.04 -17.60 19.70
N THR A 265 10.25 -18.72 19.03
CA THR A 265 9.38 -19.17 17.94
C THR A 265 8.80 -20.55 18.19
N THR A 266 7.63 -20.80 17.63
CA THR A 266 7.04 -22.13 17.45
C THR A 266 6.47 -22.23 16.04
N HIS A 267 6.32 -23.44 15.53
CA HIS A 267 5.79 -23.68 14.19
C HIS A 267 4.39 -24.26 14.27
N GLY A 268 3.48 -23.65 13.50
CA GLY A 268 2.12 -24.13 13.27
C GLY A 268 2.00 -24.81 11.89
N PRO A 269 0.81 -25.33 11.53
CA PRO A 269 0.56 -25.88 10.21
C PRO A 269 0.70 -24.81 9.13
N ALA A 270 1.19 -25.21 7.95
CA ALA A 270 1.21 -24.32 6.79
C ALA A 270 -0.23 -23.94 6.39
N ARG A 271 -0.43 -22.68 6.02
CA ARG A 271 -1.77 -22.17 5.68
C ARG A 271 -2.13 -22.49 4.24
N ALA A 272 -3.35 -22.96 4.05
CA ALA A 272 -3.90 -23.16 2.71
C ALA A 272 -4.18 -21.79 2.06
N GLY A 273 -3.71 -21.59 0.82
CA GLY A 273 -3.98 -20.37 0.04
C GLY A 273 -2.97 -19.23 0.21
N ASP A 274 -1.99 -19.36 1.11
CA ASP A 274 -0.89 -18.37 1.18
C ASP A 274 0.03 -18.47 -0.05
N GLN A 275 0.54 -17.32 -0.49
CA GLN A 275 1.53 -17.24 -1.56
C GLN A 275 2.89 -17.67 -1.01
N ARG A 276 3.45 -18.76 -1.54
CA ARG A 276 4.76 -19.26 -1.09
C ARG A 276 5.92 -18.38 -1.53
N ARG A 277 5.81 -17.79 -2.71
CA ARG A 277 6.83 -16.91 -3.28
C ARG A 277 6.19 -15.73 -3.99
N THR A 278 6.63 -14.53 -3.63
CA THR A 278 6.17 -13.28 -4.24
C THR A 278 7.38 -12.42 -4.58
N VAL A 279 7.65 -12.25 -5.88
CA VAL A 279 8.81 -11.49 -6.39
C VAL A 279 8.33 -10.55 -7.48
N ALA A 280 8.55 -9.25 -7.29
CA ALA A 280 8.17 -8.25 -8.27
C ALA A 280 9.14 -8.23 -9.45
N ASP A 281 8.64 -8.45 -10.67
CA ASP A 281 9.35 -8.00 -11.86
C ASP A 281 9.05 -6.51 -12.05
N ILE A 282 10.05 -5.65 -11.80
CA ILE A 282 9.96 -4.19 -11.90
C ILE A 282 10.65 -3.64 -13.14
N SER A 283 10.96 -4.48 -14.10
CA SER A 283 11.72 -4.09 -15.31
C SER A 283 11.04 -2.93 -16.04
N LYS A 284 9.71 -2.95 -16.16
CA LYS A 284 8.93 -1.89 -16.78
C LYS A 284 9.00 -0.58 -16.00
N ALA A 285 8.81 -0.61 -14.68
CA ALA A 285 8.91 0.57 -13.83
C ALA A 285 10.34 1.14 -13.86
N ARG A 286 11.36 0.30 -13.88
CA ARG A 286 12.75 0.71 -14.02
C ARG A 286 13.00 1.40 -15.35
N GLN A 287 12.54 0.82 -16.45
CA GLN A 287 12.77 1.34 -17.80
C GLN A 287 12.00 2.64 -18.06
N LEU A 288 10.71 2.69 -17.73
CA LEU A 288 9.85 3.81 -18.10
C LEU A 288 9.84 4.93 -17.04
N LEU A 289 9.89 4.56 -15.75
CA LEU A 289 9.82 5.52 -14.65
C LEU A 289 11.20 5.81 -14.02
N GLY A 290 12.25 5.04 -14.34
CA GLY A 290 13.52 5.14 -13.64
C GLY A 290 13.44 4.69 -12.18
N TYR A 291 12.46 3.84 -11.85
CA TYR A 291 12.25 3.33 -10.50
C TYR A 291 13.42 2.41 -10.10
N ASN A 292 14.10 2.73 -9.01
CA ASN A 292 15.22 1.95 -8.51
C ASN A 292 15.20 1.86 -6.99
N PRO A 293 14.43 0.91 -6.40
CA PRO A 293 14.40 0.70 -4.97
C PRO A 293 15.81 0.30 -4.48
N ALA A 294 16.33 1.03 -3.49
CA ALA A 294 17.70 0.90 -3.04
C ALA A 294 17.85 0.51 -1.56
N THR A 295 16.75 0.53 -0.78
CA THR A 295 16.80 0.24 0.65
C THR A 295 17.01 -1.26 0.88
N THR A 296 18.08 -1.62 1.59
CA THR A 296 18.30 -3.02 2.00
C THR A 296 17.25 -3.47 2.99
N VAL A 297 16.96 -4.79 3.04
CA VAL A 297 16.00 -5.33 4.04
C VAL A 297 16.49 -5.04 5.46
N ARG A 298 17.81 -5.08 5.68
CA ARG A 298 18.44 -4.75 6.97
C ARG A 298 18.12 -3.32 7.42
N ASP A 299 18.35 -2.34 6.55
CA ASP A 299 18.14 -0.92 6.87
C ASP A 299 16.66 -0.61 7.10
N GLY A 300 15.79 -1.17 6.27
CA GLY A 300 14.35 -1.00 6.41
C GLY A 300 13.79 -1.65 7.69
N LEU A 301 14.28 -2.84 8.08
CA LEU A 301 13.92 -3.49 9.35
C LEU A 301 14.44 -2.71 10.55
N TYR A 302 15.67 -2.19 10.46
CA TYR A 302 16.21 -1.32 11.51
C TYR A 302 15.32 -0.08 11.72
N ALA A 303 14.93 0.59 10.65
CA ALA A 303 14.05 1.75 10.72
C ALA A 303 12.66 1.41 11.29
N GLN A 304 12.09 0.25 10.89
CA GLN A 304 10.81 -0.21 11.42
C GLN A 304 10.90 -0.58 12.91
N LEU A 305 11.97 -1.28 13.32
CA LEU A 305 12.23 -1.62 14.72
C LEU A 305 12.41 -0.35 15.58
N ALA A 306 13.19 0.62 15.10
CA ALA A 306 13.40 1.88 15.80
C ALA A 306 12.07 2.64 15.99
N TRP A 307 11.25 2.74 14.94
CA TRP A 307 9.92 3.35 15.04
C TRP A 307 9.02 2.60 16.01
N GLN A 308 8.98 1.27 15.93
CA GLN A 308 8.04 0.49 16.75
C GLN A 308 8.39 0.54 18.24
N ARG A 309 9.65 0.72 18.59
CA ARG A 309 10.09 1.00 19.98
C ARG A 309 9.46 2.29 20.55
N THR A 310 9.19 3.29 19.71
CA THR A 310 8.59 4.57 20.16
C THR A 310 7.09 4.46 20.46
N ILE A 311 6.41 3.45 19.93
CA ILE A 311 4.96 3.29 20.10
C ILE A 311 4.57 2.14 21.05
N THR A 312 5.55 1.34 21.49
CA THR A 312 5.34 0.18 22.38
C THR A 312 5.64 0.52 23.85
N GLN A 313 6.07 1.75 24.15
CA GLN A 313 6.38 2.24 25.52
C GLN A 313 5.14 2.62 26.28
#